data_a2291e17a4224c10d98608b1b9e9d187
#
_entry.id   a2291e17a4224c10d98608b1b9e9d187
#
_cell.length_a   1.000
_cell.length_b   1.000
_cell.length_c   1.000
_cell.angle_alpha   90.00
_cell.angle_beta   90.00
_cell.angle_gamma   90.00
#
_symmetry.space_group_name_H-M   'P 1'
#
loop_
_entity.id
_entity.type
_entity.pdbx_description
1 polymer ?
#
loop_
_entity_poly.entity_id
_entity_poly.type
_entity_poly.pdbx_seq_one_letter_code
_entity_poly.pdbx_strand_id
1 'polypeptide(L)'
;MLDNIRPLKIDGPGSIVIRKAVREDLERMQEIFALARKFMAESGNPRQWAGDYPSNELLLKDIGNSDSFVVTDSGSIIATFVLRAGEDPTYKEIREGDWLDDGPYATIHRIASDGSRKGIVHLVTQYALAQYDSIRIDTHRDNSVMRNALLREGYRYCGIIRCWNGSERLAYQLIAR
;
A
#
# COMPACT_ATOMS: atom_id res chain seq x y z
N MET A 1 -20.92 7.28 7.25
CA MET A 1 -20.44 8.67 7.33
C MET A 1 -18.92 8.67 7.30
N LEU A 2 -18.30 8.51 6.13
CA LEU A 2 -16.84 8.50 5.93
C LEU A 2 -16.46 9.35 4.69
N ASP A 3 -17.23 10.41 4.42
CA ASP A 3 -17.07 11.21 3.19
C ASP A 3 -16.15 12.45 3.34
N ASN A 4 -15.32 12.49 4.37
CA ASN A 4 -14.46 13.67 4.63
C ASN A 4 -12.96 13.32 4.65
N ILE A 5 -12.51 12.40 3.78
CA ILE A 5 -11.07 12.22 3.57
C ILE A 5 -10.55 13.44 2.81
N ARG A 6 -10.01 14.40 3.55
CA ARG A 6 -9.39 15.59 2.94
C ARG A 6 -8.12 15.17 2.19
N PRO A 7 -7.89 15.68 0.97
CA PRO A 7 -6.62 15.47 0.30
C PRO A 7 -5.49 16.02 1.18
N LEU A 8 -4.51 15.21 1.48
CA LEU A 8 -3.30 15.65 2.16
C LEU A 8 -2.46 16.45 1.15
N LYS A 9 -2.26 17.75 1.41
CA LYS A 9 -1.30 18.57 0.67
C LYS A 9 -0.06 18.73 1.53
N ILE A 10 1.07 18.38 0.99
CA ILE A 10 2.37 18.65 1.60
C ILE A 10 3.00 19.77 0.79
N ASP A 11 3.05 20.97 1.38
CA ASP A 11 3.67 22.14 0.79
C ASP A 11 5.20 21.99 0.80
N GLY A 12 5.83 22.14 -0.37
CA GLY A 12 7.27 22.03 -0.55
C GLY A 12 7.64 22.19 -2.03
N PRO A 13 8.91 22.11 -2.41
CA PRO A 13 9.29 22.07 -3.83
C PRO A 13 8.71 20.80 -4.48
N GLY A 14 7.67 21.00 -5.31
CA GLY A 14 6.77 19.96 -5.81
C GLY A 14 5.53 19.84 -4.89
N SER A 15 4.34 20.20 -5.41
CA SER A 15 3.08 20.04 -4.66
C SER A 15 2.68 18.56 -4.65
N ILE A 16 2.93 17.88 -3.53
CA ILE A 16 2.46 16.49 -3.34
C ILE A 16 1.00 16.54 -2.89
N VAL A 17 0.17 15.80 -3.62
CA VAL A 17 -1.24 15.59 -3.27
C VAL A 17 -1.55 14.10 -3.26
N ILE A 18 -2.19 13.62 -2.20
CA ILE A 18 -2.79 12.29 -2.14
C ILE A 18 -4.29 12.46 -2.23
N ARG A 19 -4.90 11.79 -3.19
CA ARG A 19 -6.35 11.81 -3.42
C ARG A 19 -6.89 10.43 -3.79
N LYS A 20 -8.19 10.26 -3.67
CA LYS A 20 -8.86 9.06 -4.20
C LYS A 20 -8.60 8.94 -5.70
N ALA A 21 -8.35 7.71 -6.14
CA ALA A 21 -8.26 7.40 -7.55
C ALA A 21 -9.65 7.45 -8.19
N VAL A 22 -9.69 7.87 -9.44
CA VAL A 22 -10.88 7.87 -10.29
C VAL A 22 -10.64 6.99 -11.53
N ARG A 23 -11.70 6.66 -12.25
CA ARG A 23 -11.61 5.76 -13.42
C ARG A 23 -10.62 6.25 -14.48
N GLU A 24 -10.54 7.56 -14.64
CA GLU A 24 -9.63 8.23 -15.58
C GLU A 24 -8.15 8.05 -15.26
N ASP A 25 -7.82 7.70 -14.01
CA ASP A 25 -6.45 7.41 -13.58
C ASP A 25 -5.96 6.00 -13.98
N LEU A 26 -6.89 5.12 -14.40
CA LEU A 26 -6.61 3.68 -14.58
C LEU A 26 -5.43 3.41 -15.51
N GLU A 27 -5.34 4.08 -16.64
CA GLU A 27 -4.26 3.89 -17.61
C GLU A 27 -2.89 4.20 -16.98
N ARG A 28 -2.79 5.34 -16.28
CA ARG A 28 -1.57 5.71 -15.60
C ARG A 28 -1.23 4.77 -14.43
N MET A 29 -2.22 4.31 -13.70
CA MET A 29 -2.02 3.30 -12.65
C MET A 29 -1.45 1.99 -13.21
N GLN A 30 -1.96 1.52 -14.37
CA GLN A 30 -1.45 0.33 -15.05
C GLN A 30 0.04 0.47 -15.43
N GLU A 31 0.44 1.63 -15.98
CA GLU A 31 1.85 1.93 -16.29
C GLU A 31 2.71 1.85 -15.01
N ILE A 32 2.25 2.45 -13.91
CA ILE A 32 2.95 2.43 -12.63
C ILE A 32 3.11 0.99 -12.11
N PHE A 33 2.06 0.17 -12.20
CA PHE A 33 2.15 -1.24 -11.80
C PHE A 33 3.10 -2.04 -12.69
N ALA A 34 3.14 -1.77 -13.98
CA ALA A 34 4.10 -2.40 -14.89
C ALA A 34 5.56 -2.05 -14.53
N LEU A 35 5.83 -0.78 -14.25
CA LEU A 35 7.14 -0.31 -13.78
C LEU A 35 7.52 -0.94 -12.43
N ALA A 36 6.56 -1.02 -11.49
CA ALA A 36 6.79 -1.62 -10.19
C ALA A 36 7.08 -3.13 -10.29
N ARG A 37 6.38 -3.88 -11.14
CA ARG A 37 6.67 -5.31 -11.40
C ARG A 37 8.08 -5.50 -11.96
N LYS A 38 8.47 -4.67 -12.93
CA LYS A 38 9.82 -4.69 -13.51
C LYS A 38 10.87 -4.46 -12.42
N PHE A 39 10.70 -3.40 -11.63
CA PHE A 39 11.60 -3.09 -10.52
C PHE A 39 11.68 -4.23 -9.49
N MET A 40 10.55 -4.82 -9.12
CA MET A 40 10.54 -5.97 -8.20
C MET A 40 11.31 -7.16 -8.74
N ALA A 41 11.12 -7.51 -10.03
CA ALA A 41 11.85 -8.61 -10.65
C ALA A 41 13.36 -8.36 -10.65
N GLU A 42 13.80 -7.14 -11.00
CA GLU A 42 15.20 -6.72 -11.01
C GLU A 42 15.81 -6.67 -9.60
N SER A 43 14.99 -6.43 -8.58
CA SER A 43 15.38 -6.34 -7.17
C SER A 43 15.34 -7.69 -6.42
N GLY A 44 15.13 -8.81 -7.14
CA GLY A 44 15.11 -10.15 -6.55
C GLY A 44 13.76 -10.60 -6.01
N ASN A 45 12.66 -9.90 -6.33
CA ASN A 45 11.30 -10.25 -5.91
C ASN A 45 10.35 -10.47 -7.13
N PRO A 46 10.60 -11.46 -8.01
CA PRO A 46 9.78 -11.67 -9.20
C PRO A 46 8.43 -12.33 -8.91
N ARG A 47 8.20 -12.84 -7.70
CA ARG A 47 7.06 -13.71 -7.38
C ARG A 47 5.90 -13.02 -6.72
N GLN A 48 6.09 -11.85 -6.12
CA GLN A 48 5.03 -11.18 -5.34
C GLN A 48 3.84 -10.78 -6.19
N TRP A 49 4.09 -10.23 -7.38
CA TRP A 49 3.08 -9.82 -8.36
C TRP A 49 3.34 -10.53 -9.69
N ALA A 50 3.03 -11.81 -9.72
CA ALA A 50 3.20 -12.62 -10.93
C ALA A 50 2.13 -12.28 -11.98
N GLY A 51 2.47 -12.44 -13.25
CA GLY A 51 1.57 -12.16 -14.36
C GLY A 51 1.18 -10.70 -14.45
N ASP A 52 -0.10 -10.45 -14.71
CA ASP A 52 -0.68 -9.11 -14.88
C ASP A 52 -1.27 -8.54 -13.58
N TYR A 53 -0.91 -9.11 -12.42
CA TYR A 53 -1.42 -8.60 -11.15
C TYR A 53 -0.88 -7.20 -10.84
N PRO A 54 -1.73 -6.28 -10.36
CA PRO A 54 -3.18 -6.38 -10.22
C PRO A 54 -3.92 -6.28 -11.57
N SER A 55 -5.01 -7.05 -11.73
CA SER A 55 -5.83 -6.98 -12.93
C SER A 55 -6.61 -5.66 -13.00
N ASN A 56 -7.03 -5.28 -14.21
CA ASN A 56 -7.87 -4.10 -14.42
C ASN A 56 -9.18 -4.17 -13.64
N GLU A 57 -9.78 -5.36 -13.59
CA GLU A 57 -11.02 -5.58 -12.83
C GLU A 57 -10.81 -5.30 -11.34
N LEU A 58 -9.69 -5.77 -10.77
CA LEU A 58 -9.35 -5.49 -9.38
C LEU A 58 -9.13 -4.00 -9.13
N LEU A 59 -8.39 -3.31 -10.00
CA LEU A 59 -8.18 -1.86 -9.89
C LEU A 59 -9.49 -1.08 -9.95
N LEU A 60 -10.37 -1.42 -10.90
CA LEU A 60 -11.68 -0.79 -11.02
C LEU A 60 -12.57 -1.07 -9.81
N LYS A 61 -12.49 -2.27 -9.23
CA LYS A 61 -13.19 -2.61 -7.99
C LYS A 61 -12.70 -1.76 -6.82
N ASP A 62 -11.39 -1.60 -6.65
CA ASP A 62 -10.83 -0.76 -5.58
C ASP A 62 -11.20 0.71 -5.74
N ILE A 63 -11.22 1.22 -6.98
CA ILE A 63 -11.69 2.58 -7.30
C ILE A 63 -13.18 2.71 -6.95
N GLY A 64 -14.00 1.76 -7.38
CA GLY A 64 -15.44 1.75 -7.10
C GLY A 64 -15.79 1.69 -5.62
N ASN A 65 -14.97 1.02 -4.83
CA ASN A 65 -15.09 0.96 -3.36
C ASN A 65 -14.54 2.22 -2.66
N SER A 66 -13.93 3.15 -3.39
CA SER A 66 -13.23 4.31 -2.83
C SER A 66 -12.03 3.97 -1.94
N ASP A 67 -11.45 2.78 -2.12
CA ASP A 67 -10.28 2.28 -1.38
C ASP A 67 -8.96 2.61 -2.07
N SER A 68 -8.99 2.96 -3.35
CA SER A 68 -7.81 3.24 -4.17
C SER A 68 -7.44 4.72 -4.14
N PHE A 69 -6.14 4.98 -4.04
CA PHE A 69 -5.57 6.33 -3.96
C PHE A 69 -4.42 6.50 -4.95
N VAL A 70 -4.20 7.73 -5.38
CA VAL A 70 -3.04 8.15 -6.15
C VAL A 70 -2.26 9.24 -5.44
N VAL A 71 -0.95 9.22 -5.61
CA VAL A 71 -0.02 10.27 -5.18
C VAL A 71 0.38 11.05 -6.41
N THR A 72 0.18 12.35 -6.40
CA THR A 72 0.62 13.24 -7.48
C THR A 72 1.76 14.13 -7.01
N ASP A 73 2.71 14.40 -7.90
CA ASP A 73 3.74 15.41 -7.74
C ASP A 73 3.59 16.43 -8.86
N SER A 74 3.32 17.69 -8.50
CA SER A 74 3.10 18.78 -9.47
C SER A 74 2.06 18.43 -10.55
N GLY A 75 1.00 17.70 -10.14
CA GLY A 75 -0.10 17.28 -11.00
C GLY A 75 0.09 15.95 -11.74
N SER A 76 1.30 15.38 -11.76
CA SER A 76 1.57 14.09 -12.39
C SER A 76 1.41 12.95 -11.38
N ILE A 77 0.69 11.88 -11.74
CA ILE A 77 0.55 10.69 -10.88
C ILE A 77 1.87 9.92 -10.90
N ILE A 78 2.47 9.75 -9.72
CA ILE A 78 3.76 9.08 -9.52
C ILE A 78 3.66 7.78 -8.72
N ALA A 79 2.56 7.58 -7.97
CA ALA A 79 2.36 6.37 -7.18
C ALA A 79 0.87 6.10 -6.98
N THR A 80 0.57 4.86 -6.61
CA THR A 80 -0.78 4.42 -6.23
C THR A 80 -0.72 3.43 -5.08
N PHE A 81 -1.80 3.34 -4.30
CA PHE A 81 -1.95 2.39 -3.21
C PHE A 81 -3.44 2.18 -2.88
N VAL A 82 -3.72 1.16 -2.10
CA VAL A 82 -5.04 0.90 -1.51
C VAL A 82 -4.95 1.11 -0.01
N LEU A 83 -5.92 1.82 0.56
CA LEU A 83 -6.10 1.98 2.00
C LEU A 83 -7.54 1.59 2.34
N ARG A 84 -7.70 0.55 3.14
CA ARG A 84 -9.00 -0.01 3.50
C ARG A 84 -9.14 -0.10 5.01
N ALA A 85 -10.23 0.46 5.54
CA ALA A 85 -10.60 0.29 6.94
C ALA A 85 -11.30 -1.04 7.19
N GLY A 86 -11.17 -1.57 8.41
CA GLY A 86 -11.85 -2.76 8.84
C GLY A 86 -11.06 -4.05 8.61
N GLU A 87 -11.69 -5.16 8.97
CA GLU A 87 -11.05 -6.47 8.92
C GLU A 87 -10.70 -6.90 7.50
N ASP A 88 -9.47 -7.36 7.32
CA ASP A 88 -9.06 -8.09 6.13
C ASP A 88 -9.15 -9.60 6.41
N PRO A 89 -9.92 -10.37 5.61
CA PRO A 89 -10.04 -11.81 5.82
C PRO A 89 -8.72 -12.57 5.83
N THR A 90 -7.71 -12.10 5.07
CA THR A 90 -6.39 -12.73 5.00
C THR A 90 -5.54 -12.47 6.26
N TYR A 91 -5.95 -11.52 7.11
CA TYR A 91 -5.25 -11.15 8.35
C TYR A 91 -5.85 -11.76 9.60
N LYS A 92 -6.91 -12.58 9.46
CA LYS A 92 -7.54 -13.27 10.59
C LYS A 92 -6.65 -14.32 11.24
N GLU A 93 -5.88 -15.02 10.41
CA GLU A 93 -4.93 -16.04 10.87
C GLU A 93 -3.51 -15.52 10.67
N ILE A 94 -2.78 -15.38 11.78
CA ILE A 94 -1.36 -15.07 11.78
C ILE A 94 -0.61 -16.24 12.43
N ARG A 95 0.55 -16.61 11.89
CA ARG A 95 1.41 -17.68 12.37
C ARG A 95 2.78 -17.15 12.70
N GLU A 96 3.51 -17.86 13.55
CA GLU A 96 4.88 -17.53 13.95
C GLU A 96 5.00 -16.12 14.58
N GLY A 97 3.93 -15.71 15.27
CA GLY A 97 3.86 -14.43 15.95
C GLY A 97 2.42 -13.98 16.16
N ASP A 98 2.23 -12.73 16.55
CA ASP A 98 0.94 -12.12 16.87
C ASP A 98 0.88 -10.68 16.39
N TRP A 99 -0.34 -10.18 16.13
CA TRP A 99 -0.57 -8.76 15.94
C TRP A 99 -0.25 -7.98 17.22
N LEU A 100 0.10 -6.71 17.10
CA LEU A 100 0.47 -5.88 18.25
C LEU A 100 -0.71 -5.57 19.17
N ASP A 101 -1.92 -5.58 18.61
CA ASP A 101 -3.20 -5.43 19.31
C ASP A 101 -4.34 -6.08 18.53
N ASP A 102 -5.51 -6.17 19.17
CA ASP A 102 -6.77 -6.66 18.59
C ASP A 102 -7.73 -5.50 18.27
N GLY A 103 -7.25 -4.25 18.29
CA GLY A 103 -8.04 -3.06 18.02
C GLY A 103 -8.41 -2.90 16.54
N PRO A 104 -9.26 -1.91 16.22
CA PRO A 104 -9.57 -1.55 14.85
C PRO A 104 -8.32 -1.10 14.09
N TYR A 105 -8.21 -1.50 12.83
CA TYR A 105 -7.07 -1.15 11.98
C TYR A 105 -7.49 -0.81 10.56
N ALA A 106 -6.60 -0.19 9.83
CA ALA A 106 -6.67 -0.10 8.38
C ALA A 106 -5.53 -0.89 7.74
N THR A 107 -5.76 -1.35 6.53
CA THR A 107 -4.78 -2.13 5.77
C THR A 107 -4.32 -1.35 4.55
N ILE A 108 -3.01 -1.31 4.32
CA ILE A 108 -2.42 -0.80 3.09
C ILE A 108 -2.09 -1.96 2.17
N HIS A 109 -2.56 -1.91 0.93
CA HIS A 109 -2.26 -2.88 -0.11
C HIS A 109 -1.71 -2.20 -1.37
N ARG A 110 -0.97 -2.96 -2.16
CA ARG A 110 -0.59 -2.61 -3.54
C ARG A 110 0.09 -1.25 -3.69
N ILE A 111 1.01 -0.89 -2.79
CA ILE A 111 1.85 0.31 -3.00
C ILE A 111 2.71 0.09 -4.24
N ALA A 112 2.59 0.99 -5.22
CA ALA A 112 3.41 1.02 -6.41
C ALA A 112 3.81 2.46 -6.74
N SER A 113 5.02 2.64 -7.28
CA SER A 113 5.51 3.93 -7.76
C SER A 113 6.25 3.79 -9.08
N ASP A 114 6.36 4.88 -9.81
CA ASP A 114 7.13 4.94 -11.05
C ASP A 114 8.65 5.16 -10.83
N GLY A 115 9.06 5.28 -9.57
CA GLY A 115 10.46 5.48 -9.19
C GLY A 115 10.98 6.90 -9.32
N SER A 116 10.18 7.85 -9.81
CA SER A 116 10.59 9.25 -9.98
C SER A 116 10.85 9.98 -8.65
N ARG A 117 10.24 9.49 -7.56
CA ARG A 117 10.40 10.07 -6.22
C ARG A 117 10.65 8.99 -5.17
N LYS A 118 11.59 9.28 -4.26
CA LYS A 118 11.85 8.46 -3.06
C LYS A 118 10.85 8.81 -1.94
N GLY A 119 10.70 7.89 -0.98
CA GLY A 119 9.90 8.14 0.23
C GLY A 119 8.40 7.92 0.04
N ILE A 120 7.96 7.22 -1.00
CA ILE A 120 6.53 6.93 -1.21
C ILE A 120 5.92 6.16 -0.04
N VAL A 121 6.63 5.16 0.51
CA VAL A 121 6.15 4.40 1.68
C VAL A 121 5.94 5.32 2.88
N HIS A 122 6.84 6.30 3.11
CA HIS A 122 6.68 7.33 4.14
C HIS A 122 5.41 8.14 3.93
N LEU A 123 5.22 8.71 2.72
CA LEU A 123 4.04 9.52 2.40
C LEU A 123 2.74 8.75 2.64
N VAL A 124 2.68 7.51 2.17
CA VAL A 124 1.51 6.63 2.32
C VAL A 124 1.26 6.30 3.80
N THR A 125 2.32 5.99 4.56
CA THR A 125 2.23 5.71 6.00
C THR A 125 1.70 6.93 6.77
N GLN A 126 2.25 8.14 6.52
CA GLN A 126 1.79 9.36 7.17
C GLN A 126 0.34 9.69 6.82
N TYR A 127 -0.05 9.49 5.56
CA TYR A 127 -1.43 9.67 5.13
C TYR A 127 -2.39 8.71 5.84
N ALA A 128 -2.01 7.45 6.00
CA ALA A 128 -2.81 6.45 6.69
C ALA A 128 -2.92 6.75 8.20
N LEU A 129 -1.81 7.10 8.86
CA LEU A 129 -1.78 7.44 10.29
C LEU A 129 -2.55 8.73 10.62
N ALA A 130 -2.71 9.64 9.67
CA ALA A 130 -3.57 10.82 9.85
C ALA A 130 -5.07 10.47 9.96
N GLN A 131 -5.45 9.22 9.66
CA GLN A 131 -6.84 8.76 9.60
C GLN A 131 -7.12 7.57 10.52
N TYR A 132 -6.11 6.75 10.83
CA TYR A 132 -6.24 5.50 11.58
C TYR A 132 -5.08 5.34 12.57
N ASP A 133 -5.39 4.90 13.78
CA ASP A 133 -4.40 4.71 14.84
C ASP A 133 -3.56 3.44 14.66
N SER A 134 -4.05 2.48 13.88
CA SER A 134 -3.38 1.19 13.64
C SER A 134 -3.40 0.84 12.16
N ILE A 135 -2.22 0.54 11.61
CA ILE A 135 -2.03 0.20 10.20
C ILE A 135 -1.36 -1.16 10.10
N ARG A 136 -1.97 -2.07 9.33
CA ARG A 136 -1.40 -3.37 8.98
C ARG A 136 -1.02 -3.41 7.50
N ILE A 137 0.06 -4.10 7.19
CA ILE A 137 0.57 -4.28 5.83
C ILE A 137 1.31 -5.60 5.73
N ASP A 138 1.32 -6.19 4.55
CA ASP A 138 2.11 -7.38 4.26
C ASP A 138 3.00 -7.20 3.03
N THR A 139 4.05 -8.01 2.95
CA THR A 139 4.92 -8.08 1.77
C THR A 139 5.56 -9.46 1.64
N HIS A 140 6.03 -9.79 0.43
CA HIS A 140 6.75 -11.03 0.19
C HIS A 140 8.11 -11.03 0.89
N ARG A 141 8.58 -12.22 1.34
CA ARG A 141 9.89 -12.34 2.02
C ARG A 141 11.06 -11.84 1.16
N ASP A 142 10.97 -12.00 -0.15
CA ASP A 142 12.01 -11.58 -1.09
C ASP A 142 11.99 -10.06 -1.37
N ASN A 143 10.95 -9.35 -0.93
CA ASN A 143 10.86 -7.90 -1.11
C ASN A 143 11.68 -7.16 -0.04
N SER A 144 12.99 -7.25 -0.12
CA SER A 144 13.90 -6.60 0.85
C SER A 144 13.74 -5.08 0.85
N VAL A 145 13.44 -4.48 -0.30
CA VAL A 145 13.23 -3.03 -0.44
C VAL A 145 12.05 -2.58 0.41
N MET A 146 10.89 -3.24 0.27
CA MET A 146 9.70 -2.92 1.06
C MET A 146 9.90 -3.22 2.54
N ARG A 147 10.47 -4.37 2.88
CA ARG A 147 10.75 -4.75 4.28
C ARG A 147 11.60 -3.71 4.99
N ASN A 148 12.68 -3.25 4.34
CA ASN A 148 13.55 -2.22 4.89
C ASN A 148 12.83 -0.86 5.00
N ALA A 149 11.97 -0.52 4.04
CA ALA A 149 11.16 0.70 4.11
C ALA A 149 10.19 0.66 5.29
N LEU A 150 9.45 -0.45 5.48
CA LEU A 150 8.52 -0.61 6.60
C LEU A 150 9.21 -0.49 7.96
N LEU A 151 10.38 -1.13 8.13
CA LEU A 151 11.14 -1.03 9.38
C LEU A 151 11.61 0.41 9.67
N ARG A 152 12.03 1.16 8.65
CA ARG A 152 12.38 2.58 8.80
C ARG A 152 11.21 3.46 9.20
N GLU A 153 9.99 3.13 8.75
CA GLU A 153 8.76 3.84 9.14
C GLU A 153 8.27 3.44 10.54
N GLY A 154 8.93 2.49 11.20
CA GLY A 154 8.57 2.05 12.55
C GLY A 154 7.57 0.90 12.61
N TYR A 155 7.21 0.30 11.47
CA TYR A 155 6.43 -0.94 11.48
C TYR A 155 7.21 -2.05 12.19
N ARG A 156 6.48 -2.88 12.92
CA ARG A 156 7.02 -4.06 13.60
C ARG A 156 6.57 -5.31 12.87
N TYR A 157 7.49 -6.25 12.71
CA TYR A 157 7.16 -7.58 12.20
C TYR A 157 6.28 -8.31 13.21
N CYS A 158 5.18 -8.89 12.73
CA CYS A 158 4.17 -9.56 13.55
C CYS A 158 4.07 -11.06 13.31
N GLY A 159 4.48 -11.55 12.15
CA GLY A 159 4.36 -12.97 11.82
C GLY A 159 4.09 -13.20 10.34
N ILE A 160 3.49 -14.34 10.02
CA ILE A 160 3.20 -14.79 8.66
C ILE A 160 1.69 -14.91 8.46
N ILE A 161 1.17 -14.25 7.42
CA ILE A 161 -0.21 -14.43 6.95
C ILE A 161 -0.22 -15.22 5.64
N ARG A 162 -1.38 -15.70 5.26
CA ARG A 162 -1.60 -16.39 4.01
C ARG A 162 -2.57 -15.60 3.13
N CYS A 163 -2.11 -15.21 1.94
CA CYS A 163 -2.95 -14.53 0.96
C CYS A 163 -4.03 -15.45 0.39
N TRP A 164 -5.02 -14.86 -0.28
CA TRP A 164 -6.12 -15.58 -0.95
C TRP A 164 -5.65 -16.65 -1.96
N ASN A 165 -4.47 -16.50 -2.56
CA ASN A 165 -3.87 -17.45 -3.47
C ASN A 165 -3.00 -18.51 -2.76
N GLY A 166 -3.04 -18.57 -1.42
CA GLY A 166 -2.28 -19.51 -0.60
C GLY A 166 -0.81 -19.13 -0.36
N SER A 167 -0.31 -18.05 -1.00
CA SER A 167 1.09 -17.64 -0.80
C SER A 167 1.28 -16.96 0.56
N GLU A 168 2.44 -17.21 1.17
CA GLU A 168 2.81 -16.60 2.44
C GLU A 168 3.32 -15.17 2.27
N ARG A 169 3.00 -14.32 3.26
CA ARG A 169 3.48 -12.95 3.37
C ARG A 169 3.96 -12.67 4.77
N LEU A 170 4.98 -11.86 4.87
CA LEU A 170 5.44 -11.30 6.14
C LEU A 170 4.53 -10.13 6.51
N ALA A 171 3.93 -10.23 7.69
CA ALA A 171 2.96 -9.27 8.21
C ALA A 171 3.63 -8.27 9.15
N TYR A 172 3.21 -7.01 9.02
CA TYR A 172 3.74 -5.89 9.79
C TYR A 172 2.59 -5.02 10.30
N GLN A 173 2.78 -4.41 11.47
CA GLN A 173 1.82 -3.46 12.04
C GLN A 173 2.55 -2.24 12.61
N LEU A 174 1.91 -1.09 12.46
CA LEU A 174 2.31 0.19 13.06
C LEU A 174 1.11 0.73 13.83
N ILE A 175 1.35 1.14 15.08
CA ILE A 175 0.35 1.79 15.93
C ILE A 175 0.81 3.24 16.14
N ALA A 176 -0.10 4.20 15.96
CA ALA A 176 0.15 5.61 16.26
C ALA A 176 0.59 5.76 17.73
N ARG A 177 1.57 6.61 17.96
CA ARG A 177 2.07 6.93 19.31
C ARG A 177 1.32 8.09 19.91
#